data_e8c5be5e56a7350217ef0e9b85e80ffa
#
_entry.id   e8c5be5e56a7350217ef0e9b85e80ffa
#
_cell.length_a   1.000
_cell.length_b   1.000
_cell.length_c   1.000
_cell.angle_alpha   90.00
_cell.angle_beta   90.00
_cell.angle_gamma   90.00
#
_symmetry.space_group_name_H-M   'P 1'
#
loop_
_entity.id
_entity.type
_entity.pdbx_description
1 polymer ?
#
loop_
_entity_poly.entity_id
_entity_poly.type
_entity_poly.pdbx_seq_one_letter_code
_entity_poly.pdbx_strand_id
1 'polypeptide(L)'
;MTLAKQLQERLKGSNTKNLFESNLGNVRARLLQEVLITFKDNKFGNVVILAGGAGSGKGFVLKNLLDIQGKVFDVDRLKELALTNDYIQSVVKKEQGIDISKLDLKNPKDVSTLHGAIDKAGLDKKVKSTMFDSIVMAHPDRKPNLIFDVTLKSPDKLGKIAEQVKSLGYDPLKIHVVWVVNDVEVAIAQNATRSRTVSQEILSMTHEGVANTMLALLHPARNLRSIMDGKFIFAFNKAKVDSVVVSGDKKTNLFGKDTKPFYVKSADYVIVKEVGQEPKDIDDLESKFLKKIIDYIPQTVRDGWEFQLQKALDKDN
;
A
#
# COMPACT_ATOMS: atom_id res chain seq x y z
N MET A 1 -28.69 -49.78 17.66
CA MET A 1 -28.31 -48.48 17.07
C MET A 1 -26.81 -48.29 17.25
N THR A 2 -26.03 -48.20 16.18
CA THR A 2 -24.57 -48.06 16.29
C THR A 2 -24.18 -46.63 16.71
N LEU A 3 -23.12 -46.54 17.50
CA LEU A 3 -22.55 -45.25 17.99
C LEU A 3 -22.41 -44.18 16.85
N ALA A 4 -22.10 -44.66 15.66
CA ALA A 4 -22.02 -43.81 14.45
C ALA A 4 -23.37 -43.18 14.07
N LYS A 5 -24.48 -43.89 14.23
CA LYS A 5 -25.82 -43.37 13.96
C LYS A 5 -26.27 -42.33 15.00
N GLN A 6 -25.91 -42.53 16.26
CA GLN A 6 -26.18 -41.59 17.35
C GLN A 6 -25.35 -40.30 17.20
N LEU A 7 -24.10 -40.40 16.76
CA LEU A 7 -23.27 -39.25 16.43
C LEU A 7 -23.79 -38.48 15.22
N GLN A 8 -24.25 -39.16 14.17
CA GLN A 8 -24.86 -38.54 13.00
C GLN A 8 -26.17 -37.80 13.34
N GLU A 9 -27.00 -38.31 14.22
CA GLU A 9 -28.22 -37.62 14.64
C GLU A 9 -27.95 -36.44 15.57
N ARG A 10 -26.96 -36.52 16.45
CA ARG A 10 -26.49 -35.38 17.26
C ARG A 10 -25.89 -34.29 16.42
N LEU A 11 -25.19 -34.62 15.34
CA LEU A 11 -24.62 -33.66 14.40
C LEU A 11 -25.68 -33.03 13.50
N LYS A 12 -26.81 -33.69 13.22
CA LYS A 12 -27.93 -33.12 12.45
C LYS A 12 -28.77 -32.10 13.22
N GLY A 13 -28.79 -32.20 14.55
CA GLY A 13 -29.57 -31.30 15.42
C GLY A 13 -28.81 -30.10 15.99
N SER A 14 -27.51 -30.04 15.83
CA SER A 14 -26.72 -28.91 16.33
C SER A 14 -26.35 -27.96 15.21
N ASN A 15 -26.43 -26.67 15.51
CA ASN A 15 -26.02 -25.53 14.64
C ASN A 15 -24.50 -25.55 14.34
N THR A 16 -23.92 -26.74 14.10
CA THR A 16 -22.48 -26.95 13.90
C THR A 16 -21.93 -26.22 12.67
N LYS A 17 -22.78 -26.00 11.65
CA LYS A 17 -22.39 -25.23 10.48
C LYS A 17 -22.11 -23.76 10.83
N ASN A 18 -23.00 -23.18 11.65
CA ASN A 18 -22.82 -21.80 12.12
C ASN A 18 -21.66 -21.66 13.13
N LEU A 19 -21.43 -22.68 13.96
CA LEU A 19 -20.31 -22.70 14.90
C LEU A 19 -18.97 -22.85 14.17
N PHE A 20 -18.92 -23.69 13.14
CA PHE A 20 -17.71 -23.87 12.35
C PHE A 20 -17.39 -22.65 11.50
N GLU A 21 -18.40 -22.05 10.84
CA GLU A 21 -18.24 -20.82 10.08
C GLU A 21 -17.91 -19.63 10.99
N SER A 22 -18.46 -19.56 12.20
CA SER A 22 -18.11 -18.54 13.19
C SER A 22 -16.71 -18.74 13.76
N ASN A 23 -16.29 -19.98 14.01
CA ASN A 23 -14.92 -20.28 14.47
C ASN A 23 -13.87 -20.03 13.39
N LEU A 24 -14.16 -20.40 12.13
CA LEU A 24 -13.30 -20.05 11.00
C LEU A 24 -13.24 -18.54 10.77
N GLY A 25 -14.36 -17.84 10.91
CA GLY A 25 -14.43 -16.39 10.88
C GLY A 25 -13.59 -15.76 12.01
N ASN A 26 -13.67 -16.29 13.21
CA ASN A 26 -12.89 -15.85 14.37
C ASN A 26 -11.39 -16.15 14.24
N VAL A 27 -11.03 -17.34 13.75
CA VAL A 27 -9.62 -17.69 13.45
C VAL A 27 -9.07 -16.81 12.34
N ARG A 28 -9.84 -16.58 11.27
CA ARG A 28 -9.47 -15.68 10.18
C ARG A 28 -9.34 -14.23 10.66
N ALA A 29 -10.27 -13.75 11.47
CA ALA A 29 -10.22 -12.42 12.07
C ALA A 29 -9.00 -12.28 13.00
N ARG A 30 -8.68 -13.30 13.78
CA ARG A 30 -7.52 -13.30 14.68
C ARG A 30 -6.19 -13.32 13.94
N LEU A 31 -6.05 -14.17 12.91
CA LEU A 31 -4.88 -14.20 12.04
C LEU A 31 -4.71 -12.91 11.25
N LEU A 32 -5.82 -12.30 10.81
CA LEU A 32 -5.79 -10.99 10.14
C LEU A 32 -5.44 -9.87 11.13
N GLN A 33 -5.90 -9.93 12.39
CA GLN A 33 -5.53 -8.95 13.41
C GLN A 33 -4.03 -8.99 13.77
N GLU A 34 -3.41 -10.16 13.76
CA GLU A 34 -1.96 -10.31 14.01
C GLU A 34 -1.09 -9.77 12.87
N VAL A 35 -1.64 -9.66 11.66
CA VAL A 35 -0.94 -9.20 10.45
C VAL A 35 -1.33 -7.79 10.05
N LEU A 36 -2.50 -7.30 10.50
CA LEU A 36 -3.00 -5.98 10.13
C LEU A 36 -2.21 -4.86 10.82
N ILE A 37 -1.82 -3.90 10.02
CA ILE A 37 -1.27 -2.63 10.51
C ILE A 37 -2.44 -1.75 10.93
N THR A 38 -2.66 -1.63 12.23
CA THR A 38 -3.75 -0.84 12.79
C THR A 38 -3.30 0.58 13.12
N PHE A 39 -4.22 1.54 12.93
CA PHE A 39 -4.03 2.93 13.29
C PHE A 39 -4.95 3.28 14.46
N LYS A 40 -4.46 4.12 15.37
CA LYS A 40 -5.28 4.62 16.47
C LYS A 40 -6.47 5.39 15.90
N ASP A 41 -7.68 5.11 16.43
CA ASP A 41 -8.92 5.75 15.96
C ASP A 41 -9.10 5.63 14.44
N ASN A 42 -9.01 4.41 13.90
CA ASN A 42 -8.97 4.12 12.46
C ASN A 42 -10.19 4.61 11.65
N LYS A 43 -11.23 5.14 12.31
CA LYS A 43 -12.46 5.63 11.63
C LYS A 43 -12.29 7.00 11.00
N PHE A 44 -11.59 7.93 11.67
CA PHE A 44 -11.53 9.32 11.24
C PHE A 44 -10.16 9.96 11.49
N GLY A 45 -9.83 10.91 10.64
CA GLY A 45 -8.72 11.84 10.83
C GLY A 45 -7.33 11.30 10.56
N ASN A 46 -7.20 10.06 10.09
CA ASN A 46 -5.88 9.54 9.69
C ASN A 46 -5.55 9.92 8.25
N VAL A 47 -4.28 10.16 8.01
CA VAL A 47 -3.70 10.35 6.69
C VAL A 47 -2.65 9.27 6.48
N VAL A 48 -2.82 8.42 5.48
CA VAL A 48 -1.86 7.39 5.11
C VAL A 48 -1.25 7.72 3.77
N ILE A 49 0.06 7.85 3.73
CA ILE A 49 0.84 8.08 2.52
C ILE A 49 1.50 6.77 2.15
N LEU A 50 0.95 6.10 1.11
CA LEU A 50 1.51 4.89 0.56
C LEU A 50 2.63 5.26 -0.41
N ALA A 51 3.85 4.92 -0.06
CA ALA A 51 5.02 5.08 -0.91
C ALA A 51 5.41 3.73 -1.55
N GLY A 52 5.90 3.76 -2.77
CA GLY A 52 6.39 2.55 -3.43
C GLY A 52 6.49 2.71 -4.93
N GLY A 53 7.44 2.03 -5.55
CA GLY A 53 7.65 2.02 -7.00
C GLY A 53 6.44 1.49 -7.79
N ALA A 54 6.49 1.64 -9.10
CA ALA A 54 5.51 1.03 -9.97
C ALA A 54 5.54 -0.50 -9.81
N GLY A 55 4.38 -1.14 -9.68
CA GLY A 55 4.31 -2.59 -9.46
C GLY A 55 4.65 -3.07 -8.05
N SER A 56 4.96 -2.19 -7.08
CA SER A 56 5.31 -2.61 -5.71
C SER A 56 4.17 -3.27 -4.93
N GLY A 57 2.93 -3.17 -5.42
CA GLY A 57 1.78 -3.79 -4.76
C GLY A 57 1.11 -2.92 -3.69
N LYS A 58 1.22 -1.58 -3.77
CA LYS A 58 0.56 -0.64 -2.87
C LYS A 58 -0.93 -0.94 -2.68
N GLY A 59 -1.67 -1.15 -3.78
CA GLY A 59 -3.08 -1.50 -3.70
C GLY A 59 -3.36 -2.80 -2.96
N PHE A 60 -2.45 -3.78 -3.04
CA PHE A 60 -2.55 -5.01 -2.26
C PHE A 60 -2.34 -4.75 -0.76
N VAL A 61 -1.31 -3.97 -0.41
CA VAL A 61 -1.01 -3.60 0.98
C VAL A 61 -2.19 -2.81 1.57
N LEU A 62 -2.70 -1.82 0.82
CA LEU A 62 -3.87 -1.04 1.25
C LEU A 62 -5.08 -1.93 1.55
N LYS A 63 -5.38 -2.88 0.69
CA LYS A 63 -6.58 -3.72 0.80
C LYS A 63 -6.46 -4.82 1.86
N ASN A 64 -5.26 -5.35 2.11
CA ASN A 64 -5.08 -6.58 2.85
C ASN A 64 -4.24 -6.45 4.13
N LEU A 65 -3.48 -5.36 4.28
CA LEU A 65 -2.58 -5.14 5.40
C LEU A 65 -2.95 -3.94 6.25
N LEU A 66 -3.54 -2.90 5.65
CA LEU A 66 -3.92 -1.70 6.37
C LEU A 66 -5.37 -1.80 6.81
N ASP A 67 -5.59 -1.71 8.13
CA ASP A 67 -6.93 -1.64 8.71
C ASP A 67 -7.41 -0.18 8.67
N ILE A 68 -7.59 0.35 7.45
CA ILE A 68 -8.06 1.71 7.24
C ILE A 68 -8.93 1.83 6.00
N GLN A 69 -10.02 2.56 6.12
CA GLN A 69 -10.87 2.96 5.01
C GLN A 69 -10.90 4.49 4.93
N GLY A 70 -10.84 5.03 3.72
CA GLY A 70 -10.78 6.48 3.54
C GLY A 70 -10.93 6.91 2.09
N LYS A 71 -10.83 8.21 1.85
CA LYS A 71 -10.79 8.79 0.50
C LYS A 71 -9.41 8.55 -0.10
N VAL A 72 -9.35 7.80 -1.19
CA VAL A 72 -8.09 7.48 -1.87
C VAL A 72 -7.82 8.53 -2.94
N PHE A 73 -6.66 9.18 -2.84
CA PHE A 73 -6.09 10.01 -3.88
C PHE A 73 -5.07 9.19 -4.67
N ASP A 74 -5.48 8.79 -5.87
CA ASP A 74 -4.70 7.98 -6.79
C ASP A 74 -4.75 8.61 -8.19
N VAL A 75 -3.60 9.13 -8.63
CA VAL A 75 -3.46 9.75 -9.97
C VAL A 75 -3.62 8.72 -11.08
N ASP A 76 -3.28 7.46 -10.83
CA ASP A 76 -3.40 6.41 -11.82
C ASP A 76 -4.85 6.08 -12.12
N ARG A 77 -5.70 6.06 -11.11
CA ARG A 77 -7.14 5.92 -11.28
C ARG A 77 -7.75 7.10 -12.05
N LEU A 78 -7.22 8.29 -11.85
CA LEU A 78 -7.65 9.46 -12.63
C LEU A 78 -7.35 9.28 -14.13
N LYS A 79 -6.22 8.68 -14.48
CA LYS A 79 -5.86 8.37 -15.88
C LYS A 79 -6.84 7.37 -16.51
N GLU A 80 -7.20 6.32 -15.78
CA GLU A 80 -8.20 5.35 -16.25
C GLU A 80 -9.56 6.01 -16.48
N LEU A 81 -9.99 6.86 -15.55
CA LEU A 81 -11.25 7.62 -15.71
C LEU A 81 -11.20 8.60 -16.89
N ALA A 82 -10.06 9.20 -17.16
CA ALA A 82 -9.93 10.15 -18.26
C ALA A 82 -10.17 9.50 -19.64
N LEU A 83 -9.81 8.22 -19.81
CA LEU A 83 -10.05 7.48 -21.04
C LEU A 83 -11.52 7.14 -21.28
N THR A 84 -12.35 7.16 -20.26
CA THR A 84 -13.78 6.80 -20.34
C THR A 84 -14.72 7.99 -20.12
N ASN A 85 -14.17 9.16 -19.85
CA ASN A 85 -14.95 10.36 -19.54
C ASN A 85 -14.90 11.36 -20.69
N ASP A 86 -16.01 11.50 -21.43
CA ASP A 86 -16.14 12.35 -22.61
C ASP A 86 -15.80 13.83 -22.33
N TYR A 87 -16.16 14.33 -21.15
CA TYR A 87 -15.84 15.71 -20.76
C TYR A 87 -14.34 15.91 -20.65
N ILE A 88 -13.62 15.02 -19.97
CA ILE A 88 -12.17 15.08 -19.83
C ILE A 88 -11.50 14.97 -21.20
N GLN A 89 -11.95 14.04 -22.04
CA GLN A 89 -11.45 13.86 -23.40
C GLN A 89 -11.63 15.14 -24.23
N SER A 90 -12.80 15.77 -24.15
CA SER A 90 -13.10 17.00 -24.89
C SER A 90 -12.22 18.18 -24.42
N VAL A 91 -11.98 18.31 -23.10
CA VAL A 91 -11.11 19.34 -22.53
C VAL A 91 -9.67 19.16 -23.02
N VAL A 92 -9.11 17.95 -22.90
CA VAL A 92 -7.74 17.65 -23.32
C VAL A 92 -7.58 17.86 -24.84
N LYS A 93 -8.55 17.39 -25.63
CA LYS A 93 -8.54 17.57 -27.08
C LYS A 93 -8.58 19.03 -27.48
N LYS A 94 -9.43 19.82 -26.81
CA LYS A 94 -9.56 21.26 -27.08
C LYS A 94 -8.30 22.05 -26.69
N GLU A 95 -7.72 21.74 -25.52
CA GLU A 95 -6.58 22.50 -24.97
C GLU A 95 -5.23 22.08 -25.56
N GLN A 96 -5.08 20.82 -25.95
CA GLN A 96 -3.77 20.24 -26.31
C GLN A 96 -3.75 19.57 -27.69
N GLY A 97 -4.89 19.42 -28.37
CA GLY A 97 -5.00 18.73 -29.64
C GLY A 97 -4.83 17.19 -29.56
N ILE A 98 -4.76 16.64 -28.35
CA ILE A 98 -4.51 15.21 -28.12
C ILE A 98 -5.84 14.47 -27.95
N ASP A 99 -6.08 13.46 -28.76
CA ASP A 99 -7.22 12.56 -28.64
C ASP A 99 -6.87 11.40 -27.71
N ILE A 100 -7.08 11.59 -26.40
CA ILE A 100 -6.72 10.59 -25.39
C ILE A 100 -7.60 9.35 -25.43
N SER A 101 -8.79 9.37 -26.08
CA SER A 101 -9.67 8.20 -26.20
C SER A 101 -9.04 7.05 -27.00
N LYS A 102 -8.04 7.34 -27.80
CA LYS A 102 -7.35 6.37 -28.67
C LYS A 102 -6.08 5.79 -28.05
N LEU A 103 -5.72 6.21 -26.85
CA LEU A 103 -4.50 5.76 -26.18
C LEU A 103 -4.71 4.38 -25.54
N ASP A 104 -3.72 3.50 -25.70
CA ASP A 104 -3.70 2.18 -25.11
C ASP A 104 -2.83 2.17 -23.83
N LEU A 105 -3.45 1.86 -22.70
CA LEU A 105 -2.75 1.76 -21.41
C LEU A 105 -1.74 0.62 -21.34
N LYS A 106 -1.76 -0.32 -22.28
CA LYS A 106 -0.72 -1.35 -22.40
C LYS A 106 0.52 -0.84 -23.12
N ASN A 107 0.42 0.25 -23.86
CA ASN A 107 1.56 0.90 -24.52
C ASN A 107 2.21 1.92 -23.57
N PRO A 108 3.46 1.73 -23.12
CA PRO A 108 4.12 2.67 -22.21
C PRO A 108 4.24 4.11 -22.75
N LYS A 109 4.34 4.29 -24.06
CA LYS A 109 4.38 5.62 -24.68
C LYS A 109 3.04 6.33 -24.55
N ASP A 110 1.93 5.61 -24.76
CA ASP A 110 0.60 6.16 -24.62
C ASP A 110 0.30 6.50 -23.16
N VAL A 111 0.75 5.65 -22.21
CA VAL A 111 0.67 5.95 -20.77
C VAL A 111 1.42 7.23 -20.42
N SER A 112 2.60 7.44 -20.99
CA SER A 112 3.38 8.68 -20.80
C SER A 112 2.69 9.89 -21.41
N THR A 113 2.13 9.75 -22.61
CA THR A 113 1.35 10.79 -23.29
C THR A 113 0.12 11.18 -22.47
N LEU A 114 -0.64 10.21 -21.99
CA LEU A 114 -1.81 10.42 -21.14
C LEU A 114 -1.44 11.13 -19.83
N HIS A 115 -0.32 10.72 -19.20
CA HIS A 115 0.17 11.37 -17.99
C HIS A 115 0.47 12.86 -18.25
N GLY A 116 1.22 13.15 -19.28
CA GLY A 116 1.54 14.52 -19.65
C GLY A 116 0.31 15.36 -20.01
N ALA A 117 -0.68 14.77 -20.66
CA ALA A 117 -1.93 15.44 -21.02
C ALA A 117 -2.77 15.80 -19.77
N ILE A 118 -2.89 14.89 -18.81
CA ILE A 118 -3.63 15.11 -17.56
C ILE A 118 -2.92 16.16 -16.68
N ASP A 119 -1.60 16.10 -16.60
CA ASP A 119 -0.79 17.07 -15.83
C ASP A 119 -0.90 18.48 -16.43
N LYS A 120 -0.75 18.62 -17.73
CA LYS A 120 -0.90 19.90 -18.43
C LYS A 120 -2.31 20.49 -18.29
N ALA A 121 -3.35 19.66 -18.32
CA ALA A 121 -4.72 20.10 -18.09
C ALA A 121 -5.00 20.40 -16.59
N GLY A 122 -4.06 20.14 -15.68
CA GLY A 122 -4.19 20.36 -14.24
C GLY A 122 -5.33 19.56 -13.61
N LEU A 123 -5.72 18.43 -14.20
CA LEU A 123 -6.85 17.63 -13.75
C LEU A 123 -6.57 16.97 -12.40
N ASP A 124 -5.34 16.56 -12.16
CA ASP A 124 -4.90 16.03 -10.87
C ASP A 124 -5.04 17.08 -9.74
N LYS A 125 -4.69 18.34 -10.04
CA LYS A 125 -4.86 19.47 -9.11
C LYS A 125 -6.32 19.79 -8.86
N LYS A 126 -7.16 19.79 -9.90
CA LYS A 126 -8.62 20.03 -9.78
C LYS A 126 -9.29 18.95 -8.94
N VAL A 127 -9.01 17.66 -9.18
CA VAL A 127 -9.57 16.56 -8.38
C VAL A 127 -9.13 16.65 -6.94
N LYS A 128 -7.85 16.96 -6.69
CA LYS A 128 -7.31 17.16 -5.36
C LYS A 128 -7.98 18.35 -4.64
N SER A 129 -8.13 19.48 -5.32
CA SER A 129 -8.83 20.66 -4.77
C SER A 129 -10.27 20.32 -4.39
N THR A 130 -11.05 19.73 -5.30
CA THR A 130 -12.44 19.34 -5.02
C THR A 130 -12.55 18.40 -3.82
N MET A 131 -11.63 17.43 -3.72
CA MET A 131 -11.58 16.55 -2.55
C MET A 131 -11.29 17.35 -1.27
N PHE A 132 -10.36 18.28 -1.30
CA PHE A 132 -9.98 19.11 -0.15
C PHE A 132 -11.09 20.05 0.27
N ASP A 133 -11.78 20.69 -0.66
CA ASP A 133 -12.94 21.55 -0.37
C ASP A 133 -14.02 20.78 0.39
N SER A 134 -14.28 19.53 0.00
CA SER A 134 -15.20 18.65 0.72
C SER A 134 -14.77 18.31 2.15
N ILE A 135 -13.46 18.35 2.42
CA ILE A 135 -12.86 18.05 3.73
C ILE A 135 -12.89 19.25 4.66
N VAL A 136 -12.67 20.45 4.12
CA VAL A 136 -12.72 21.69 4.89
C VAL A 136 -14.09 21.85 5.56
N MET A 137 -15.16 21.44 4.88
CA MET A 137 -16.53 21.49 5.40
C MET A 137 -16.87 20.40 6.42
N ALA A 138 -15.98 19.39 6.59
CA ALA A 138 -16.22 18.32 7.54
C ALA A 138 -15.97 18.77 8.99
N HIS A 139 -16.79 18.26 9.93
CA HIS A 139 -16.56 18.50 11.36
C HIS A 139 -15.15 18.05 11.76
N PRO A 140 -14.41 18.81 12.60
CA PRO A 140 -13.03 18.50 12.99
C PRO A 140 -12.83 17.04 13.46
N ASP A 141 -13.74 16.55 14.32
CA ASP A 141 -13.64 15.18 14.88
C ASP A 141 -14.10 14.08 13.92
N ARG A 142 -14.66 14.44 12.78
CA ARG A 142 -15.19 13.50 11.78
C ARG A 142 -14.56 13.68 10.40
N LYS A 143 -13.38 14.25 10.34
CA LYS A 143 -12.64 14.35 9.09
C LYS A 143 -12.41 12.95 8.50
N PRO A 144 -12.70 12.72 7.22
CA PRO A 144 -12.49 11.41 6.62
C PRO A 144 -11.01 11.04 6.67
N ASN A 145 -10.72 9.76 6.74
CA ASN A 145 -9.35 9.31 6.49
C ASN A 145 -8.95 9.61 5.04
N LEU A 146 -7.70 10.00 4.83
CA LEU A 146 -7.11 10.24 3.52
C LEU A 146 -6.03 9.22 3.22
N ILE A 147 -6.02 8.70 2.00
CA ILE A 147 -5.03 7.76 1.54
C ILE A 147 -4.41 8.31 0.27
N PHE A 148 -3.13 8.63 0.32
CA PHE A 148 -2.36 9.09 -0.84
C PHE A 148 -1.58 7.90 -1.41
N ASP A 149 -2.01 7.37 -2.55
CA ASP A 149 -1.23 6.39 -3.30
C ASP A 149 -0.25 7.13 -4.21
N VAL A 150 1.00 7.20 -3.77
CA VAL A 150 2.05 7.97 -4.44
C VAL A 150 3.34 7.17 -4.56
N THR A 151 4.19 7.54 -5.52
CA THR A 151 5.53 6.93 -5.64
C THR A 151 6.48 7.43 -4.55
N LEU A 152 6.33 8.70 -4.14
CA LEU A 152 7.19 9.37 -3.15
C LEU A 152 8.69 9.33 -3.50
N LYS A 153 9.04 9.80 -4.71
CA LYS A 153 10.43 9.84 -5.20
C LYS A 153 11.30 10.95 -4.60
N SER A 154 10.75 11.82 -3.78
CA SER A 154 11.44 12.96 -3.16
C SER A 154 10.90 13.21 -1.77
N PRO A 155 11.79 13.48 -0.78
CA PRO A 155 11.38 13.88 0.57
C PRO A 155 10.50 15.13 0.57
N ASP A 156 10.74 16.09 -0.32
CA ASP A 156 9.96 17.32 -0.42
C ASP A 156 8.50 17.08 -0.77
N LYS A 157 8.21 16.00 -1.49
CA LYS A 157 6.83 15.61 -1.79
C LYS A 157 6.09 15.20 -0.52
N LEU A 158 6.75 14.52 0.42
CA LEU A 158 6.18 14.21 1.73
C LEU A 158 5.86 15.50 2.50
N GLY A 159 6.81 16.44 2.56
CA GLY A 159 6.61 17.75 3.20
C GLY A 159 5.38 18.49 2.65
N LYS A 160 5.30 18.59 1.32
CA LYS A 160 4.16 19.25 0.65
C LYS A 160 2.81 18.58 0.94
N ILE A 161 2.74 17.25 0.98
CA ILE A 161 1.51 16.53 1.33
C ILE A 161 1.17 16.80 2.80
N ALA A 162 2.17 16.69 3.69
CA ALA A 162 1.97 16.91 5.12
C ALA A 162 1.50 18.35 5.43
N GLU A 163 2.10 19.35 4.82
CA GLU A 163 1.67 20.77 4.95
C GLU A 163 0.23 20.96 4.47
N GLN A 164 -0.12 20.39 3.32
CA GLN A 164 -1.47 20.49 2.80
C GLN A 164 -2.51 19.86 3.72
N VAL A 165 -2.26 18.66 4.27
CA VAL A 165 -3.23 18.01 5.16
C VAL A 165 -3.26 18.68 6.53
N LYS A 166 -2.16 19.20 7.03
CA LYS A 166 -2.12 20.04 8.25
C LYS A 166 -2.96 21.31 8.07
N SER A 167 -2.88 21.98 6.92
CA SER A 167 -3.71 23.17 6.63
C SER A 167 -5.20 22.86 6.57
N LEU A 168 -5.56 21.59 6.28
CA LEU A 168 -6.93 21.10 6.38
C LEU A 168 -7.33 20.71 7.81
N GLY A 169 -6.43 20.89 8.79
CA GLY A 169 -6.64 20.60 10.21
C GLY A 169 -6.52 19.13 10.59
N TYR A 170 -5.71 18.34 9.87
CA TYR A 170 -5.31 17.02 10.33
C TYR A 170 -4.19 17.11 11.35
N ASP A 171 -4.27 16.25 12.36
CA ASP A 171 -3.28 16.14 13.41
C ASP A 171 -1.99 15.50 12.86
N PRO A 172 -0.81 16.11 13.05
CA PRO A 172 0.48 15.52 12.68
C PRO A 172 0.70 14.10 13.22
N LEU A 173 0.19 13.78 14.42
CA LEU A 173 0.25 12.47 15.05
C LEU A 173 -0.52 11.39 14.26
N LYS A 174 -1.43 11.80 13.38
CA LYS A 174 -2.26 10.94 12.53
C LYS A 174 -1.80 10.93 11.06
N ILE A 175 -0.66 11.52 10.74
CA ILE A 175 -0.04 11.46 9.40
C ILE A 175 0.96 10.32 9.40
N HIS A 176 0.69 9.28 8.64
CA HIS A 176 1.46 8.04 8.59
C HIS A 176 2.07 7.83 7.20
N VAL A 177 3.25 7.21 7.16
CA VAL A 177 3.89 6.78 5.91
C VAL A 177 4.04 5.26 5.93
N VAL A 178 3.68 4.63 4.82
CA VAL A 178 3.87 3.19 4.60
C VAL A 178 4.66 3.01 3.31
N TRP A 179 5.90 2.60 3.42
CA TRP A 179 6.69 2.22 2.26
C TRP A 179 6.46 0.76 1.91
N VAL A 180 5.95 0.54 0.72
CA VAL A 180 5.75 -0.81 0.17
C VAL A 180 6.99 -1.20 -0.63
N VAL A 181 7.81 -2.05 -0.02
CA VAL A 181 9.02 -2.62 -0.61
C VAL A 181 8.65 -3.90 -1.35
N ASN A 182 9.02 -4.01 -2.61
CA ASN A 182 8.86 -5.22 -3.42
C ASN A 182 10.10 -5.45 -4.25
N ASP A 183 10.41 -6.71 -4.48
CA ASP A 183 11.46 -7.12 -5.41
C ASP A 183 11.19 -6.52 -6.80
N VAL A 184 12.21 -5.85 -7.35
CA VAL A 184 12.13 -5.16 -8.63
C VAL A 184 11.84 -6.12 -9.78
N GLU A 185 12.42 -7.33 -9.78
CA GLU A 185 12.17 -8.32 -10.82
C GLU A 185 10.72 -8.79 -10.80
N VAL A 186 10.17 -8.97 -9.60
CA VAL A 186 8.75 -9.30 -9.42
C VAL A 186 7.86 -8.14 -9.84
N ALA A 187 8.24 -6.92 -9.52
CA ALA A 187 7.51 -5.74 -9.96
C ALA A 187 7.50 -5.63 -11.49
N ILE A 188 8.61 -5.97 -12.18
CA ILE A 188 8.70 -6.03 -13.64
C ILE A 188 7.74 -7.10 -14.18
N ALA A 189 7.78 -8.31 -13.65
CA ALA A 189 6.91 -9.41 -14.07
C ALA A 189 5.43 -9.07 -13.86
N GLN A 190 5.08 -8.49 -12.71
CA GLN A 190 3.71 -8.04 -12.42
C GLN A 190 3.27 -6.89 -13.32
N ASN A 191 4.16 -5.97 -13.67
CA ASN A 191 3.86 -4.86 -14.58
C ASN A 191 3.40 -5.37 -15.96
N ALA A 192 4.01 -6.44 -16.47
CA ALA A 192 3.65 -7.02 -17.76
C ALA A 192 2.22 -7.59 -17.81
N THR A 193 1.67 -8.01 -16.66
CA THR A 193 0.34 -8.61 -16.55
C THR A 193 -0.78 -7.61 -16.23
N ARG A 194 -0.43 -6.33 -15.99
CA ARG A 194 -1.41 -5.29 -15.62
C ARG A 194 -2.20 -4.78 -16.83
N SER A 195 -3.38 -4.24 -16.54
CA SER A 195 -4.17 -3.49 -17.54
C SER A 195 -3.46 -2.24 -18.03
N ARG A 196 -2.53 -1.69 -17.23
CA ARG A 196 -1.70 -0.55 -17.56
C ARG A 196 -0.24 -0.89 -17.28
N THR A 197 0.60 -0.74 -18.28
CA THR A 197 2.03 -1.01 -18.18
C THR A 197 2.84 0.29 -18.21
N VAL A 198 3.96 0.29 -17.52
CA VAL A 198 4.99 1.33 -17.62
C VAL A 198 6.26 0.73 -18.19
N SER A 199 7.13 1.55 -18.80
CA SER A 199 8.41 1.05 -19.27
C SER A 199 9.27 0.55 -18.10
N GLN A 200 10.15 -0.41 -18.36
CA GLN A 200 11.06 -0.95 -17.35
C GLN A 200 11.95 0.15 -16.76
N GLU A 201 12.36 1.10 -17.58
CA GLU A 201 13.14 2.26 -17.15
C GLU A 201 12.37 3.11 -16.10
N ILE A 202 11.12 3.46 -16.40
CA ILE A 202 10.26 4.20 -15.44
C ILE A 202 10.06 3.39 -14.17
N LEU A 203 9.90 2.06 -14.30
CA LEU A 203 9.74 1.18 -13.14
C LEU A 203 10.98 1.24 -12.26
N SER A 204 12.19 1.02 -12.82
CA SER A 204 13.46 1.10 -12.09
C SER A 204 13.63 2.47 -11.42
N MET A 205 13.48 3.56 -12.19
CA MET A 205 13.57 4.92 -11.65
C MET A 205 12.61 5.19 -10.49
N THR A 206 11.42 4.58 -10.50
CA THR A 206 10.46 4.77 -9.40
C THR A 206 10.87 4.00 -8.16
N HIS A 207 11.44 2.81 -8.28
CA HIS A 207 11.97 2.03 -7.16
C HIS A 207 13.24 2.67 -6.58
N GLU A 208 14.16 3.12 -7.42
CA GLU A 208 15.36 3.88 -7.01
C GLU A 208 14.98 5.14 -6.24
N GLY A 209 14.10 5.96 -6.82
CA GLY A 209 13.71 7.23 -6.23
C GLY A 209 13.04 7.07 -4.87
N VAL A 210 12.19 6.05 -4.69
CA VAL A 210 11.57 5.81 -3.39
C VAL A 210 12.57 5.27 -2.37
N ALA A 211 13.47 4.36 -2.74
CA ALA A 211 14.48 3.82 -1.84
C ALA A 211 15.41 4.91 -1.31
N ASN A 212 15.90 5.78 -2.20
CA ASN A 212 16.71 6.95 -1.83
C ASN A 212 15.93 7.93 -0.93
N THR A 213 14.65 8.14 -1.21
CA THR A 213 13.78 9.00 -0.39
C THR A 213 13.65 8.43 1.02
N MET A 214 13.42 7.13 1.17
CA MET A 214 13.28 6.50 2.48
C MET A 214 14.56 6.57 3.29
N LEU A 215 15.71 6.31 2.67
CA LEU A 215 17.01 6.47 3.30
C LEU A 215 17.24 7.91 3.79
N ALA A 216 16.92 8.89 2.93
CA ALA A 216 17.05 10.31 3.29
C ALA A 216 16.09 10.76 4.40
N LEU A 217 14.87 10.22 4.46
CA LEU A 217 13.88 10.53 5.49
C LEU A 217 14.27 9.99 6.88
N LEU A 218 15.00 8.88 6.91
CA LEU A 218 15.48 8.26 8.14
C LEU A 218 16.79 8.88 8.66
N HIS A 219 17.41 9.74 7.85
CA HIS A 219 18.62 10.43 8.32
C HIS A 219 18.29 11.37 9.49
N PRO A 220 19.00 11.29 10.63
CA PRO A 220 18.68 12.07 11.84
C PRO A 220 18.55 13.59 11.60
N ALA A 221 19.34 14.15 10.68
CA ALA A 221 19.27 15.57 10.34
C ALA A 221 17.95 16.04 9.71
N ARG A 222 17.08 15.11 9.29
CA ARG A 222 15.81 15.45 8.59
C ARG A 222 14.69 15.89 9.52
N ASN A 223 14.79 15.66 10.83
CA ASN A 223 13.72 15.97 11.78
C ASN A 223 12.32 15.55 11.25
N LEU A 224 12.15 14.25 11.02
CA LEU A 224 10.94 13.69 10.41
C LEU A 224 9.67 14.09 11.18
N ARG A 225 9.76 14.26 12.51
CA ARG A 225 8.65 14.67 13.36
C ARG A 225 8.09 16.05 13.03
N SER A 226 8.89 16.97 12.53
CA SER A 226 8.38 18.27 12.07
C SER A 226 7.49 18.15 10.84
N ILE A 227 7.70 17.13 10.04
CA ILE A 227 6.93 16.83 8.82
C ILE A 227 5.68 16.03 9.19
N MET A 228 5.85 14.90 9.87
CA MET A 228 4.79 13.98 10.28
C MET A 228 5.15 13.30 11.61
N ASP A 229 4.18 13.09 12.47
CA ASP A 229 4.44 12.47 13.77
C ASP A 229 3.62 11.19 14.02
N GLY A 230 3.00 10.65 12.98
CA GLY A 230 2.37 9.33 12.94
C GLY A 230 3.39 8.21 12.77
N LYS A 231 2.89 7.02 12.44
CA LYS A 231 3.73 5.83 12.18
C LYS A 231 4.50 5.94 10.88
N PHE A 232 5.73 5.43 10.88
CA PHE A 232 6.49 5.16 9.67
C PHE A 232 6.78 3.66 9.58
N ILE A 233 6.35 3.04 8.51
CA ILE A 233 6.28 1.59 8.38
C ILE A 233 6.89 1.16 7.06
N PHE A 234 7.72 0.11 7.08
CA PHE A 234 8.16 -0.60 5.89
C PHE A 234 7.38 -1.90 5.78
N ALA A 235 6.60 -2.04 4.71
CA ALA A 235 5.82 -3.24 4.41
C ALA A 235 6.46 -3.99 3.24
N PHE A 236 6.84 -5.24 3.47
CA PHE A 236 7.49 -6.07 2.47
C PHE A 236 6.44 -6.89 1.72
N ASN A 237 6.28 -6.63 0.43
CA ASN A 237 5.42 -7.43 -0.42
C ASN A 237 6.27 -8.58 -1.00
N LYS A 238 5.99 -9.81 -0.58
CA LYS A 238 6.76 -10.97 -1.00
C LYS A 238 6.49 -11.34 -2.46
N ALA A 239 7.57 -11.62 -3.18
CA ALA A 239 7.56 -12.12 -4.55
C ALA A 239 6.87 -13.49 -4.71
N LYS A 240 7.05 -14.36 -3.75
CA LYS A 240 6.38 -15.66 -3.69
C LYS A 240 5.33 -15.57 -2.59
N VAL A 241 4.13 -15.91 -2.96
CA VAL A 241 3.05 -16.12 -2.01
C VAL A 241 3.47 -17.29 -1.14
N ASP A 242 4.04 -17.01 0.04
CA ASP A 242 4.01 -17.97 1.13
C ASP A 242 2.56 -18.06 1.56
N SER A 243 1.81 -18.82 0.80
CA SER A 243 0.43 -19.13 1.12
C SER A 243 0.46 -20.11 2.27
N VAL A 244 0.12 -19.63 3.44
CA VAL A 244 -0.34 -20.54 4.50
C VAL A 244 -1.67 -21.07 4.02
N VAL A 245 -1.70 -22.31 3.59
CA VAL A 245 -2.96 -23.02 3.31
C VAL A 245 -3.65 -23.20 4.66
N VAL A 246 -4.58 -22.32 4.98
CA VAL A 246 -5.37 -22.40 6.19
C VAL A 246 -6.59 -23.31 5.95
N SER A 247 -6.47 -24.42 5.33
CA SER A 247 -7.33 -25.57 5.54
C SER A 247 -7.21 -26.62 4.46
N GLY A 248 -7.04 -27.79 4.96
CA GLY A 248 -7.73 -28.98 4.52
C GLY A 248 -7.32 -29.55 3.18
N ASP A 249 -6.75 -30.73 3.25
CA ASP A 249 -6.69 -31.66 2.14
C ASP A 249 -7.90 -31.51 1.23
N LYS A 250 -7.63 -31.47 -0.08
CA LYS A 250 -8.62 -31.44 -1.16
C LYS A 250 -9.68 -32.54 -1.09
N LYS A 251 -9.64 -33.42 -0.10
CA LYS A 251 -10.43 -34.65 -0.08
C LYS A 251 -11.52 -34.74 0.98
N THR A 252 -11.60 -33.78 1.91
CA THR A 252 -12.59 -33.93 2.98
C THR A 252 -13.20 -32.60 3.41
N ASN A 253 -14.10 -32.06 2.60
CA ASN A 253 -15.14 -31.30 3.24
C ASN A 253 -16.31 -32.24 3.55
N LEU A 254 -16.77 -32.18 4.79
CA LEU A 254 -17.92 -32.90 5.31
C LEU A 254 -19.22 -32.68 4.51
N PHE A 255 -19.21 -31.86 3.46
CA PHE A 255 -20.38 -31.41 2.71
C PHE A 255 -20.25 -31.56 1.18
N GLY A 256 -19.21 -32.25 0.68
CA GLY A 256 -19.13 -32.59 -0.76
C GLY A 256 -19.02 -31.43 -1.73
N LYS A 257 -18.67 -30.22 -1.29
CA LYS A 257 -18.40 -29.07 -2.17
C LYS A 257 -16.91 -28.76 -2.16
N ASP A 258 -16.32 -28.64 -3.35
CA ASP A 258 -14.96 -28.18 -3.55
C ASP A 258 -14.81 -26.75 -2.99
N THR A 259 -14.31 -26.64 -1.75
CA THR A 259 -13.87 -25.35 -1.24
C THR A 259 -12.52 -25.01 -1.83
N LYS A 260 -12.46 -23.95 -2.62
CA LYS A 260 -11.19 -23.44 -3.13
C LYS A 260 -10.30 -23.09 -1.93
N PRO A 261 -9.04 -23.56 -1.90
CA PRO A 261 -8.10 -23.20 -0.85
C PRO A 261 -8.00 -21.67 -0.84
N PHE A 262 -8.15 -21.06 0.32
CA PHE A 262 -7.87 -19.64 0.46
C PHE A 262 -6.46 -19.45 1.01
N TYR A 263 -5.79 -18.46 0.45
CA TYR A 263 -4.41 -18.15 0.81
C TYR A 263 -4.41 -16.89 1.69
N VAL A 264 -3.78 -16.97 2.85
CA VAL A 264 -3.46 -15.79 3.66
C VAL A 264 -2.07 -15.33 3.24
N LYS A 265 -1.97 -14.21 2.56
CA LYS A 265 -0.67 -13.57 2.32
C LYS A 265 -0.20 -13.00 3.65
N SER A 266 0.86 -13.56 4.23
CA SER A 266 1.58 -12.87 5.27
C SER A 266 2.52 -11.87 4.62
N ALA A 267 2.31 -10.59 4.83
CA ALA A 267 3.31 -9.60 4.50
C ALA A 267 4.06 -9.26 5.79
N ASP A 268 5.38 -9.34 5.74
CA ASP A 268 6.19 -8.85 6.84
C ASP A 268 6.19 -7.32 6.80
N TYR A 269 6.25 -6.71 7.96
CA TYR A 269 6.48 -5.29 8.07
C TYR A 269 7.35 -4.97 9.29
N VAL A 270 7.95 -3.81 9.29
CA VAL A 270 8.66 -3.25 10.43
C VAL A 270 8.20 -1.82 10.66
N ILE A 271 7.93 -1.48 11.92
CA ILE A 271 7.63 -0.11 12.33
C ILE A 271 8.94 0.58 12.68
N VAL A 272 9.32 1.54 11.85
CA VAL A 272 10.54 2.32 12.00
C VAL A 272 10.33 3.50 12.95
N LYS A 273 9.10 4.04 12.98
CA LYS A 273 8.70 5.11 13.89
C LYS A 273 7.29 4.85 14.42
N GLU A 274 7.14 4.88 15.73
CA GLU A 274 5.84 4.90 16.38
C GLU A 274 5.29 6.34 16.49
N VAL A 275 4.00 6.44 16.78
CA VAL A 275 3.31 7.72 16.93
C VAL A 275 3.94 8.54 18.06
N GLY A 276 4.33 9.77 17.78
CA GLY A 276 4.90 10.70 18.77
C GLY A 276 6.31 10.36 19.22
N GLN A 277 6.94 9.34 18.64
CA GLN A 277 8.33 8.97 18.98
C GLN A 277 9.30 9.40 17.88
N GLU A 278 10.58 9.47 18.22
CA GLU A 278 11.62 9.60 17.20
C GLU A 278 11.68 8.33 16.33
N PRO A 279 12.06 8.45 15.05
CA PRO A 279 12.35 7.27 14.24
C PRO A 279 13.51 6.50 14.89
N LYS A 280 13.46 5.18 14.80
CA LYS A 280 14.62 4.35 15.10
C LYS A 280 15.75 4.73 14.15
N ASP A 281 16.96 4.76 14.66
CA ASP A 281 18.10 4.84 13.76
C ASP A 281 18.07 3.64 12.82
N ILE A 282 18.48 3.87 11.59
CA ILE A 282 18.37 2.83 10.57
C ILE A 282 19.25 1.62 10.89
N ASP A 283 20.38 1.88 11.55
CA ASP A 283 21.31 0.87 12.05
C ASP A 283 20.83 0.17 13.35
N ASP A 284 19.73 0.63 13.96
CA ASP A 284 19.02 -0.08 15.03
C ASP A 284 17.88 -1.00 14.48
N LEU A 285 17.69 -1.02 13.17
CA LEU A 285 16.79 -1.99 12.55
C LEU A 285 17.46 -3.37 12.53
N GLU A 286 16.67 -4.40 12.86
CA GLU A 286 17.15 -5.76 12.77
C GLU A 286 17.77 -6.02 11.38
N SER A 287 18.98 -6.56 11.36
CA SER A 287 19.76 -6.84 10.15
C SER A 287 18.96 -7.62 9.09
N LYS A 288 18.03 -8.48 9.52
CA LYS A 288 17.13 -9.22 8.60
C LYS A 288 16.24 -8.30 7.75
N PHE A 289 15.80 -7.13 8.27
CA PHE A 289 14.97 -6.20 7.49
C PHE A 289 15.82 -5.37 6.54
N LEU A 290 16.99 -4.93 6.98
CA LEU A 290 17.95 -4.22 6.11
C LEU A 290 18.37 -5.11 4.94
N LYS A 291 18.68 -6.39 5.20
CA LYS A 291 18.99 -7.36 4.16
C LYS A 291 17.84 -7.53 3.17
N LYS A 292 16.59 -7.64 3.64
CA LYS A 292 15.42 -7.68 2.75
C LYS A 292 15.28 -6.43 1.89
N ILE A 293 15.56 -5.24 2.45
CA ILE A 293 15.51 -4.00 1.67
C ILE A 293 16.54 -4.07 0.56
N ILE A 294 17.79 -4.42 0.89
CA ILE A 294 18.91 -4.54 -0.06
C ILE A 294 18.57 -5.54 -1.18
N ASP A 295 18.00 -6.70 -0.82
CA ASP A 295 17.62 -7.73 -1.79
C ASP A 295 16.54 -7.26 -2.77
N TYR A 296 15.66 -6.32 -2.35
CA TYR A 296 14.48 -5.93 -3.12
C TYR A 296 14.65 -4.62 -3.90
N ILE A 297 15.56 -3.74 -3.49
CA ILE A 297 15.78 -2.46 -4.18
C ILE A 297 16.71 -2.63 -5.39
N PRO A 298 16.68 -1.70 -6.37
CA PRO A 298 17.60 -1.71 -7.48
C PRO A 298 19.06 -1.66 -7.03
N GLN A 299 19.94 -2.38 -7.76
CA GLN A 299 21.37 -2.43 -7.48
C GLN A 299 22.02 -1.04 -7.36
N THR A 300 21.56 -0.10 -8.19
CA THR A 300 22.08 1.27 -8.27
C THR A 300 21.98 2.09 -6.97
N VAL A 301 21.13 1.65 -6.04
CA VAL A 301 20.88 2.37 -4.77
C VAL A 301 21.22 1.55 -3.52
N ARG A 302 21.86 0.40 -3.69
CA ARG A 302 22.18 -0.51 -2.58
C ARG A 302 23.26 0.02 -1.64
N ASP A 303 24.26 0.70 -2.16
CA ASP A 303 25.44 1.11 -1.39
C ASP A 303 25.08 1.84 -0.08
N GLY A 304 24.13 2.77 -0.13
CA GLY A 304 23.69 3.50 1.05
C GLY A 304 23.01 2.60 2.10
N TRP A 305 22.28 1.59 1.67
CA TRP A 305 21.60 0.63 2.54
C TRP A 305 22.55 -0.45 3.05
N GLU A 306 23.53 -0.86 2.24
CA GLU A 306 24.61 -1.78 2.64
C GLU A 306 25.50 -1.16 3.72
N PHE A 307 25.78 0.12 3.61
CA PHE A 307 26.50 0.85 4.67
C PHE A 307 25.73 0.83 6.01
N GLN A 308 24.41 0.97 5.99
CA GLN A 308 23.60 0.88 7.21
C GLN A 308 23.53 -0.57 7.73
N LEU A 309 23.47 -1.56 6.84
CA LEU A 309 23.52 -2.97 7.24
C LEU A 309 24.85 -3.30 7.95
N GLN A 310 25.98 -2.82 7.41
CA GLN A 310 27.27 -3.04 8.05
C GLN A 310 27.32 -2.44 9.45
N LYS A 311 26.83 -1.22 9.62
CA LYS A 311 26.73 -0.60 10.97
C LYS A 311 25.86 -1.41 11.93
N ALA A 312 24.73 -1.94 11.45
CA ALA A 312 23.86 -2.78 12.28
C ALA A 312 24.58 -4.06 12.70
N LEU A 313 25.29 -4.72 11.78
CA LEU A 313 26.07 -5.93 12.08
C LEU A 313 27.23 -5.67 13.06
N ASP A 314 27.86 -4.49 12.96
CA ASP A 314 28.94 -4.10 13.88
C ASP A 314 28.42 -3.83 15.31
N LYS A 315 27.14 -3.45 15.46
CA LYS A 315 26.50 -3.30 16.78
C LYS A 315 26.07 -4.63 17.41
N ASP A 316 25.74 -5.63 16.59
CA ASP A 316 25.32 -6.94 17.05
C ASP A 316 26.51 -7.82 17.49
N ASN A 317 27.76 -7.43 17.19
CA ASN A 317 29.02 -8.08 17.61
C ASN A 317 29.64 -7.38 18.79
#